data_6662a31d16fa689b172da619c21208f1
#
_entry.id   6662a31d16fa689b172da619c21208f1
#
_cell.length_a   1.000
_cell.length_b   1.000
_cell.length_c   1.000
_cell.angle_alpha   90.00
_cell.angle_beta   90.00
_cell.angle_gamma   90.00
#
_symmetry.space_group_name_H-M   'P 1'
#
loop_
_entity.id
_entity.type
_entity.pdbx_description
1 polymer ?
#
loop_
_entity_poly.entity_id
_entity_poly.type
_entity_poly.pdbx_seq_one_letter_code
_entity_poly.pdbx_strand_id
1 'polypeptide(L)'
;GEPFTLMSNRSADPANVQFSLPTMYHSHFWTAAFADLNYGKAAEAEQSGAFKAVAEAADKWVRMGVDGFRLDAVKHIYHNAYNDENPTFLKKFYDRMNESYKAAGGEGDFYMVGEMLDEADKAAPYYRGLPALFEFTFWYKLKWALQNGIGCYFVKDILDVQPLYAQYRSDYIEATKLSNHDEDRTGSDLGQSVEKMKVAAAVLLTAQGAPYIYQGEELGYWGTKSNGDECVRTPILWDKAGNELASGSLSGKIDMQMLTAAISVEAQADDDGSLLNLYRTFARLRNTYPVLAQGKMVKHPVYNDGNTSQQSIAAWYRELDGERMLVVHNFGQETQ
;
A
#
# COMPACT_ATOMS: atom_id res chain seq x y z
N GLY A 1 -6.55 0.49 34.23
CA GLY A 1 -5.65 -0.15 33.30
C GLY A 1 -5.98 -1.62 33.23
N GLU A 2 -6.13 -2.18 32.05
CA GLU A 2 -6.22 -3.61 31.86
C GLU A 2 -5.01 -4.28 32.49
N PRO A 3 -5.18 -5.41 33.17
CA PRO A 3 -4.05 -6.13 33.75
C PRO A 3 -3.15 -6.61 32.61
N PHE A 4 -1.86 -6.42 32.77
CA PHE A 4 -0.87 -6.91 31.83
C PHE A 4 -1.06 -8.41 31.60
N THR A 5 -1.37 -8.79 30.39
CA THR A 5 -1.34 -10.19 30.00
C THR A 5 0.12 -10.55 29.77
N LEU A 6 0.64 -11.44 30.61
CA LEU A 6 2.00 -11.93 30.44
C LEU A 6 2.13 -12.62 29.09
N MET A 7 3.17 -12.30 28.38
CA MET A 7 3.50 -12.82 27.06
C MET A 7 3.57 -14.34 26.98
N SER A 8 3.83 -15.00 28.11
CA SER A 8 3.85 -16.47 28.25
C SER A 8 2.62 -17.17 27.73
N ASN A 9 1.50 -16.48 27.54
CA ASN A 9 0.25 -17.11 27.10
C ASN A 9 0.18 -17.36 25.60
N ARG A 10 1.20 -17.01 24.81
CA ARG A 10 1.09 -17.09 23.34
C ARG A 10 1.92 -18.15 22.66
N SER A 11 2.61 -19.04 23.32
CA SER A 11 3.39 -20.14 22.72
C SER A 11 4.83 -20.28 23.21
N ALA A 12 5.34 -19.35 23.99
CA ALA A 12 6.62 -19.57 24.62
C ALA A 12 6.47 -20.54 25.78
N ASP A 13 7.31 -21.54 25.84
CA ASP A 13 7.46 -22.39 27.00
C ASP A 13 7.71 -21.49 28.24
N PRO A 14 6.82 -21.50 29.25
CA PRO A 14 6.99 -20.69 30.46
C PRO A 14 8.34 -20.88 31.15
N ALA A 15 8.98 -22.03 30.96
CA ALA A 15 10.29 -22.34 31.49
C ALA A 15 11.43 -21.52 30.88
N ASN A 16 11.22 -20.94 29.70
CA ASN A 16 12.23 -20.15 28.99
C ASN A 16 12.05 -18.63 29.14
N VAL A 17 11.04 -18.18 29.85
CA VAL A 17 10.79 -16.74 30.03
C VAL A 17 11.33 -16.30 31.38
N GLN A 18 12.46 -15.60 31.35
CA GLN A 18 13.01 -14.98 32.56
C GLN A 18 12.41 -13.58 32.74
N PHE A 19 11.61 -13.42 33.77
CA PHE A 19 11.08 -12.10 34.15
C PHE A 19 11.88 -11.55 35.35
N SER A 20 12.45 -10.39 35.18
CA SER A 20 12.90 -9.58 36.31
C SER A 20 12.02 -8.33 36.40
N LEU A 21 11.39 -8.09 37.54
CA LEU A 21 10.78 -6.80 37.83
C LEU A 21 11.89 -5.76 37.89
N PRO A 22 11.80 -4.64 37.19
CA PRO A 22 10.69 -3.97 36.54
C PRO A 22 10.66 -4.13 34.98
N THR A 23 11.20 -5.18 34.40
CA THR A 23 11.41 -5.35 32.96
C THR A 23 10.28 -6.07 32.21
N MET A 24 9.10 -6.10 32.80
CA MET A 24 7.93 -6.69 32.15
C MET A 24 7.38 -5.73 31.09
N TYR A 25 7.02 -6.26 29.93
CA TYR A 25 6.39 -5.53 28.86
C TYR A 25 5.16 -6.26 28.36
N HIS A 26 4.27 -5.53 27.73
CA HIS A 26 3.13 -6.05 27.01
C HIS A 26 3.46 -6.18 25.52
N SER A 27 2.93 -7.20 24.85
CA SER A 27 2.96 -7.31 23.41
C SER A 27 1.59 -7.73 22.92
N HIS A 28 1.01 -6.96 22.05
CA HIS A 28 -0.27 -7.23 21.43
C HIS A 28 -0.11 -7.82 20.03
N PHE A 29 0.83 -7.28 19.25
CA PHE A 29 0.99 -7.59 17.85
C PHE A 29 2.01 -8.71 17.62
N TRP A 30 1.63 -9.70 16.82
CA TRP A 30 2.43 -10.76 16.22
C TRP A 30 3.10 -11.74 17.19
N THR A 31 4.16 -11.36 17.89
CA THR A 31 4.98 -12.26 18.69
C THR A 31 5.49 -11.62 19.97
N ALA A 32 6.05 -12.47 20.86
CA ALA A 32 6.74 -12.04 22.05
C ALA A 32 7.93 -11.08 21.81
N ALA A 33 8.38 -10.94 20.59
CA ALA A 33 9.52 -10.08 20.24
C ALA A 33 9.18 -8.59 20.14
N PHE A 34 7.89 -8.24 19.99
CA PHE A 34 7.44 -6.87 19.83
C PHE A 34 6.85 -6.33 21.13
N ALA A 35 7.64 -5.54 21.85
CA ALA A 35 7.17 -4.85 23.04
C ALA A 35 6.35 -3.62 22.67
N ASP A 36 5.13 -3.52 23.23
CA ASP A 36 4.29 -2.35 23.06
C ASP A 36 4.81 -1.19 23.92
N LEU A 37 4.85 0.00 23.33
CA LEU A 37 5.11 1.21 24.07
C LEU A 37 3.84 1.65 24.81
N ASN A 38 3.98 2.03 26.06
CA ASN A 38 2.85 2.51 26.85
C ASN A 38 2.60 4.00 26.59
N TYR A 39 1.64 4.29 25.74
CA TYR A 39 1.18 5.64 25.44
C TYR A 39 0.11 6.17 26.41
N GLY A 40 -0.37 5.35 27.34
CA GLY A 40 -1.52 5.68 28.17
C GLY A 40 -2.81 5.72 27.35
N LYS A 41 -3.80 6.49 27.80
CA LYS A 41 -5.05 6.69 27.06
C LYS A 41 -4.76 7.49 25.78
N ALA A 42 -5.34 7.11 24.66
CA ALA A 42 -5.11 7.79 23.39
C ALA A 42 -5.40 9.30 23.44
N ALA A 43 -6.43 9.71 24.17
CA ALA A 43 -6.77 11.12 24.37
C ALA A 43 -5.67 11.94 25.09
N GLU A 44 -4.81 11.29 25.86
CA GLU A 44 -3.75 11.90 26.68
C GLU A 44 -2.34 11.47 26.22
N ALA A 45 -2.23 10.77 25.09
CA ALA A 45 -1.00 10.13 24.64
C ALA A 45 0.22 11.07 24.58
N GLU A 46 0.02 12.33 24.21
CA GLU A 46 1.06 13.38 24.12
C GLU A 46 1.75 13.66 25.48
N GLN A 47 1.10 13.33 26.57
CA GLN A 47 1.67 13.51 27.92
C GLN A 47 2.63 12.38 28.29
N SER A 48 2.52 11.21 27.62
CA SER A 48 3.34 10.05 27.90
C SER A 48 4.81 10.25 27.50
N GLY A 49 5.71 9.63 28.25
CA GLY A 49 7.14 9.61 27.91
C GLY A 49 7.41 8.87 26.59
N ALA A 50 6.63 7.83 26.31
CA ALA A 50 6.74 7.06 25.07
C ALA A 50 6.41 7.89 23.85
N PHE A 51 5.28 8.63 23.84
CA PHE A 51 4.91 9.53 22.76
C PHE A 51 5.98 10.59 22.51
N LYS A 52 6.46 11.24 23.59
CA LYS A 52 7.49 12.29 23.49
C LYS A 52 8.77 11.75 22.84
N ALA A 53 9.23 10.57 23.28
CA ALA A 53 10.45 9.97 22.75
C ALA A 53 10.31 9.60 21.25
N VAL A 54 9.16 9.03 20.85
CA VAL A 54 8.89 8.70 19.43
C VAL A 54 8.77 9.97 18.59
N ALA A 55 8.07 10.99 19.09
CA ALA A 55 7.93 12.27 18.41
C ALA A 55 9.27 13.01 18.26
N GLU A 56 10.14 13.00 19.27
CA GLU A 56 11.49 13.56 19.17
C GLU A 56 12.36 12.83 18.13
N ALA A 57 12.28 11.50 18.08
CA ALA A 57 12.98 10.71 17.08
C ALA A 57 12.49 11.04 15.66
N ALA A 58 11.17 11.16 15.49
CA ALA A 58 10.58 11.54 14.21
C ALA A 58 10.92 12.98 13.80
N ASP A 59 10.87 13.95 14.73
CA ASP A 59 11.27 15.34 14.51
C ASP A 59 12.69 15.48 13.96
N LYS A 60 13.59 14.61 14.40
CA LYS A 60 14.97 14.59 13.86
C LYS A 60 14.97 14.35 12.36
N TRP A 61 14.19 13.39 11.90
CA TRP A 61 14.11 13.05 10.46
C TRP A 61 13.42 14.16 9.67
N VAL A 62 12.35 14.74 10.20
CA VAL A 62 11.68 15.89 9.59
C VAL A 62 12.65 17.05 9.40
N ARG A 63 13.44 17.39 10.42
CA ARG A 63 14.47 18.44 10.34
C ARG A 63 15.62 18.11 9.38
N MET A 64 15.83 16.84 9.06
CA MET A 64 16.79 16.40 8.04
C MET A 64 16.23 16.43 6.61
N GLY A 65 14.96 16.83 6.43
CA GLY A 65 14.33 17.01 5.14
C GLY A 65 13.48 15.82 4.66
N VAL A 66 12.99 14.98 5.58
CA VAL A 66 12.02 13.93 5.24
C VAL A 66 10.63 14.55 5.09
N ASP A 67 9.95 14.29 3.97
CA ASP A 67 8.66 14.86 3.62
C ASP A 67 7.47 14.01 4.08
N GLY A 68 7.70 12.80 4.59
CA GLY A 68 6.62 11.94 5.06
C GLY A 68 7.09 10.65 5.72
N PHE A 69 6.13 9.95 6.35
CA PHE A 69 6.35 8.64 6.96
C PHE A 69 5.32 7.61 6.50
N ARG A 70 5.76 6.37 6.37
CA ARG A 70 4.88 5.20 6.37
C ARG A 70 4.82 4.66 7.80
N LEU A 71 3.62 4.52 8.33
CA LEU A 71 3.36 3.92 9.63
C LEU A 71 2.93 2.47 9.47
N ASP A 72 3.69 1.58 10.10
CA ASP A 72 3.43 0.15 10.11
C ASP A 72 2.26 -0.19 11.03
N ALA A 73 1.43 -1.15 10.62
CA ALA A 73 0.45 -1.84 11.44
C ALA A 73 -0.40 -0.92 12.35
N VAL A 74 -0.90 0.21 11.81
CA VAL A 74 -1.53 1.29 12.60
C VAL A 74 -2.75 0.85 13.42
N LYS A 75 -3.34 -0.30 13.11
CA LYS A 75 -4.46 -0.85 13.87
C LYS A 75 -4.03 -1.58 15.18
N HIS A 76 -2.74 -1.69 15.41
CA HIS A 76 -2.19 -2.43 16.54
C HIS A 76 -1.47 -1.56 17.58
N ILE A 77 -1.56 -0.22 17.47
CA ILE A 77 -1.02 0.72 18.47
C ILE A 77 -1.75 0.56 19.80
N TYR A 78 -3.08 0.41 19.74
CA TYR A 78 -3.95 0.00 20.84
C TYR A 78 -4.61 -1.32 20.53
N HIS A 79 -5.04 -2.05 21.57
CA HIS A 79 -5.49 -3.44 21.45
C HIS A 79 -6.76 -3.64 20.63
N ASN A 80 -7.66 -2.65 20.62
CA ASN A 80 -8.89 -2.73 19.86
C ASN A 80 -8.76 -1.94 18.54
N ALA A 81 -8.60 -2.67 17.45
CA ALA A 81 -8.46 -2.09 16.11
C ALA A 81 -9.68 -1.27 15.65
N TYR A 82 -10.85 -1.49 16.24
CA TYR A 82 -12.11 -0.95 15.73
C TYR A 82 -12.77 0.09 16.65
N ASN A 83 -12.05 0.53 17.69
CA ASN A 83 -12.45 1.67 18.49
C ASN A 83 -11.72 2.95 18.05
N ASP A 84 -11.99 4.07 18.75
CA ASP A 84 -11.44 5.37 18.39
C ASP A 84 -10.01 5.63 18.90
N GLU A 85 -9.39 4.70 19.65
CA GLU A 85 -8.08 4.95 20.26
C GLU A 85 -6.97 5.08 19.21
N ASN A 86 -6.90 4.14 18.25
CA ASN A 86 -5.90 4.21 17.18
C ASN A 86 -6.05 5.48 16.32
N PRO A 87 -7.22 5.81 15.76
CA PRO A 87 -7.41 7.07 15.02
C PRO A 87 -7.10 8.33 15.85
N THR A 88 -7.42 8.33 17.15
CA THR A 88 -7.15 9.46 18.05
C THR A 88 -5.65 9.66 18.26
N PHE A 89 -4.92 8.58 18.52
CA PHE A 89 -3.45 8.61 18.65
C PHE A 89 -2.79 9.09 17.34
N LEU A 90 -3.21 8.48 16.23
CA LEU A 90 -2.65 8.79 14.91
C LEU A 90 -2.85 10.26 14.55
N LYS A 91 -4.01 10.82 14.87
CA LYS A 91 -4.25 12.26 14.66
C LYS A 91 -3.28 13.13 15.44
N LYS A 92 -3.06 12.83 16.72
CA LYS A 92 -2.10 13.58 17.55
C LYS A 92 -0.68 13.49 17.02
N PHE A 93 -0.29 12.29 16.59
CA PHE A 93 1.03 12.07 16.03
C PHE A 93 1.21 12.80 14.69
N TYR A 94 0.19 12.71 13.82
CA TYR A 94 0.18 13.43 12.56
C TYR A 94 0.25 14.95 12.75
N ASP A 95 -0.62 15.50 13.62
CA ASP A 95 -0.64 16.95 13.90
C ASP A 95 0.74 17.43 14.38
N ARG A 96 1.36 16.67 15.31
CA ARG A 96 2.69 16.99 15.82
C ARG A 96 3.78 16.97 14.74
N MET A 97 3.74 15.99 13.83
CA MET A 97 4.71 15.89 12.74
C MET A 97 4.48 17.00 11.70
N ASN A 98 3.23 17.31 11.39
CA ASN A 98 2.88 18.39 10.47
C ASN A 98 3.32 19.76 10.97
N GLU A 99 3.17 20.03 12.29
CA GLU A 99 3.72 21.22 12.94
C GLU A 99 5.25 21.29 12.81
N SER A 100 5.94 20.18 13.08
CA SER A 100 7.40 20.11 12.95
C SER A 100 7.87 20.33 11.51
N TYR A 101 7.17 19.76 10.53
CA TYR A 101 7.47 19.93 9.12
C TYR A 101 7.34 21.39 8.68
N LYS A 102 6.24 22.05 9.04
CA LYS A 102 6.03 23.47 8.76
C LYS A 102 7.07 24.35 9.46
N ALA A 103 7.41 24.05 10.71
CA ALA A 103 8.45 24.75 11.44
C ALA A 103 9.85 24.57 10.83
N ALA A 104 10.09 23.45 10.16
CA ALA A 104 11.33 23.19 9.40
C ALA A 104 11.36 23.84 8.00
N GLY A 105 10.30 24.55 7.59
CA GLY A 105 10.18 25.22 6.28
C GLY A 105 9.54 24.36 5.20
N GLY A 106 8.89 23.26 5.57
CA GLY A 106 8.15 22.41 4.62
C GLY A 106 6.93 23.13 4.04
N GLU A 107 6.71 22.93 2.76
CA GLU A 107 5.56 23.47 2.03
C GLU A 107 4.40 22.46 2.01
N GLY A 108 3.17 22.95 2.21
CA GLY A 108 1.97 22.09 2.26
C GLY A 108 1.87 21.32 3.58
N ASP A 109 1.30 20.13 3.53
CA ASP A 109 1.12 19.25 4.68
C ASP A 109 2.07 18.05 4.62
N PHE A 110 2.55 17.63 5.78
CA PHE A 110 3.41 16.45 5.91
C PHE A 110 2.68 15.20 5.43
N TYR A 111 3.31 14.43 4.55
CA TYR A 111 2.71 13.19 4.07
C TYR A 111 2.84 12.07 5.09
N MET A 112 1.72 11.46 5.47
CA MET A 112 1.75 10.32 6.37
C MET A 112 0.76 9.26 5.91
N VAL A 113 1.26 8.07 5.58
CA VAL A 113 0.47 6.93 5.13
C VAL A 113 0.49 5.81 6.16
N GLY A 114 -0.68 5.31 6.52
CA GLY A 114 -0.84 4.19 7.45
C GLY A 114 -1.09 2.86 6.74
N GLU A 115 -0.44 1.81 7.24
CA GLU A 115 -0.83 0.46 6.85
C GLU A 115 -1.99 -0.02 7.72
N MET A 116 -3.17 -0.05 7.10
CA MET A 116 -4.40 -0.58 7.70
C MET A 116 -4.90 -1.73 6.82
N LEU A 117 -4.34 -2.92 7.02
CA LEU A 117 -4.73 -4.13 6.30
C LEU A 117 -6.09 -4.62 6.84
N ASP A 118 -7.16 -4.18 6.20
CA ASP A 118 -8.53 -4.58 6.52
C ASP A 118 -9.48 -4.22 5.36
N GLU A 119 -10.76 -4.54 5.50
CA GLU A 119 -11.80 -4.12 4.57
C GLU A 119 -12.05 -2.60 4.65
N ALA A 120 -12.55 -2.01 3.57
CA ALA A 120 -12.71 -0.57 3.41
C ALA A 120 -13.54 0.07 4.54
N ASP A 121 -14.62 -0.58 5.01
CA ASP A 121 -15.48 -0.08 6.10
C ASP A 121 -14.74 -0.04 7.45
N LYS A 122 -13.77 -0.94 7.67
CA LYS A 122 -12.93 -0.99 8.86
C LYS A 122 -11.76 0.00 8.77
N ALA A 123 -11.23 0.21 7.57
CA ALA A 123 -10.15 1.16 7.33
C ALA A 123 -10.63 2.61 7.34
N ALA A 124 -11.82 2.91 6.84
CA ALA A 124 -12.37 4.25 6.69
C ALA A 124 -12.25 5.14 7.95
N PRO A 125 -12.56 4.68 9.18
CA PRO A 125 -12.43 5.49 10.39
C PRO A 125 -11.01 6.01 10.65
N TYR A 126 -9.97 5.35 10.13
CA TYR A 126 -8.57 5.73 10.32
C TYR A 126 -8.19 7.03 9.57
N TYR A 127 -8.97 7.41 8.55
CA TYR A 127 -8.83 8.72 7.90
C TYR A 127 -9.11 9.90 8.83
N ARG A 128 -9.72 9.70 10.00
CA ARG A 128 -9.77 10.73 11.05
C ARG A 128 -8.39 11.07 11.62
N GLY A 129 -7.48 10.10 11.58
CA GLY A 129 -6.14 10.22 12.14
C GLY A 129 -5.06 10.52 11.12
N LEU A 130 -5.21 10.03 9.89
CA LEU A 130 -4.18 10.12 8.86
C LEU A 130 -4.72 10.66 7.55
N PRO A 131 -3.90 11.39 6.77
CA PRO A 131 -4.30 11.86 5.44
C PRO A 131 -4.36 10.74 4.41
N ALA A 132 -3.55 9.68 4.56
CA ALA A 132 -3.44 8.59 3.61
C ALA A 132 -3.44 7.22 4.28
N LEU A 133 -4.04 6.24 3.62
CA LEU A 133 -3.98 4.83 4.00
C LEU A 133 -3.67 3.98 2.77
N PHE A 134 -2.92 2.89 2.95
CA PHE A 134 -2.78 1.88 1.91
C PHE A 134 -4.13 1.24 1.61
N GLU A 135 -4.49 1.24 0.32
CA GLU A 135 -5.79 0.78 -0.16
C GLU A 135 -5.69 -0.67 -0.65
N PHE A 136 -6.00 -1.60 0.25
CA PHE A 136 -5.93 -3.03 -0.04
C PHE A 136 -7.09 -3.51 -0.91
N THR A 137 -8.28 -2.92 -0.74
CA THR A 137 -9.47 -3.26 -1.53
C THR A 137 -9.24 -3.04 -3.02
N PHE A 138 -8.47 -2.00 -3.38
CA PHE A 138 -8.13 -1.71 -4.78
C PHE A 138 -7.51 -2.92 -5.48
N TRP A 139 -6.47 -3.51 -4.90
CA TRP A 139 -5.81 -4.66 -5.51
C TRP A 139 -6.70 -5.90 -5.52
N TYR A 140 -7.38 -6.20 -4.43
CA TYR A 140 -8.23 -7.39 -4.37
C TYR A 140 -9.35 -7.35 -5.40
N LYS A 141 -9.95 -6.19 -5.63
CA LYS A 141 -10.99 -6.00 -6.65
C LYS A 141 -10.41 -6.03 -8.07
N LEU A 142 -9.27 -5.36 -8.29
CA LEU A 142 -8.59 -5.36 -9.59
C LEU A 142 -8.11 -6.76 -9.97
N LYS A 143 -7.49 -7.48 -9.03
CA LYS A 143 -7.05 -8.86 -9.23
C LYS A 143 -8.19 -9.76 -9.68
N TRP A 144 -9.29 -9.75 -8.94
CA TRP A 144 -10.47 -10.54 -9.31
C TRP A 144 -10.97 -10.17 -10.70
N ALA A 145 -11.08 -8.90 -11.02
CA ALA A 145 -11.56 -8.41 -12.31
C ALA A 145 -10.66 -8.87 -13.47
N LEU A 146 -9.34 -8.78 -13.30
CA LEU A 146 -8.37 -9.24 -14.31
C LEU A 146 -8.36 -10.77 -14.49
N GLN A 147 -8.52 -11.51 -13.40
CA GLN A 147 -8.57 -12.97 -13.46
C GLN A 147 -9.82 -13.46 -14.22
N ASN A 148 -10.94 -12.74 -14.08
CA ASN A 148 -12.22 -13.11 -14.68
C ASN A 148 -12.51 -12.36 -16.00
N GLY A 149 -11.71 -11.38 -16.39
CA GLY A 149 -11.93 -10.58 -17.60
C GLY A 149 -13.15 -9.65 -17.50
N ILE A 150 -13.50 -9.17 -16.30
CA ILE A 150 -14.71 -8.38 -16.02
C ILE A 150 -14.32 -7.03 -15.40
N GLY A 151 -14.17 -5.99 -16.22
CA GLY A 151 -13.69 -4.68 -15.79
C GLY A 151 -14.74 -3.77 -15.17
N CYS A 152 -16.00 -3.85 -15.60
CA CYS A 152 -17.06 -2.93 -15.16
C CYS A 152 -17.37 -3.04 -13.65
N TYR A 153 -17.25 -4.22 -13.04
CA TYR A 153 -17.44 -4.39 -11.60
C TYR A 153 -16.33 -3.75 -10.78
N PHE A 154 -15.09 -3.75 -11.27
CA PHE A 154 -13.99 -3.04 -10.60
C PHE A 154 -14.32 -1.55 -10.43
N VAL A 155 -14.81 -0.91 -11.50
CA VAL A 155 -15.19 0.51 -11.45
C VAL A 155 -16.27 0.77 -10.40
N LYS A 156 -17.29 -0.08 -10.35
CA LYS A 156 -18.35 0.01 -9.34
C LYS A 156 -17.77 -0.12 -7.93
N ASP A 157 -16.99 -1.15 -7.69
CA ASP A 157 -16.46 -1.46 -6.35
C ASP A 157 -15.60 -0.31 -5.81
N ILE A 158 -14.76 0.31 -6.65
CA ILE A 158 -13.94 1.45 -6.24
C ILE A 158 -14.78 2.71 -5.99
N LEU A 159 -15.78 2.97 -6.82
CA LEU A 159 -16.68 4.11 -6.62
C LEU A 159 -17.57 3.96 -5.38
N ASP A 160 -17.90 2.73 -4.98
CA ASP A 160 -18.71 2.46 -3.79
C ASP A 160 -17.94 2.69 -2.47
N VAL A 161 -16.61 2.53 -2.46
CA VAL A 161 -15.81 2.77 -1.24
C VAL A 161 -15.45 4.24 -1.02
N GLN A 162 -15.39 5.05 -2.05
CA GLN A 162 -15.02 6.46 -1.93
C GLN A 162 -15.90 7.26 -0.96
N PRO A 163 -17.24 7.11 -0.94
CA PRO A 163 -18.09 7.79 0.04
C PRO A 163 -17.83 7.37 1.49
N LEU A 164 -17.36 6.13 1.72
CA LEU A 164 -16.99 5.66 3.05
C LEU A 164 -15.80 6.44 3.61
N TYR A 165 -14.80 6.72 2.77
CA TYR A 165 -13.62 7.49 3.16
C TYR A 165 -13.94 8.97 3.33
N ALA A 166 -14.69 9.54 2.38
CA ALA A 166 -15.05 10.97 2.35
C ALA A 166 -15.85 11.42 3.57
N GLN A 167 -16.62 10.52 4.23
CA GLN A 167 -17.34 10.87 5.46
C GLN A 167 -16.42 11.14 6.66
N TYR A 168 -15.20 10.62 6.65
CA TYR A 168 -14.21 10.81 7.71
C TYR A 168 -13.20 11.89 7.38
N ARG A 169 -12.85 12.03 6.08
CA ARG A 169 -11.91 13.03 5.60
C ARG A 169 -12.20 13.39 4.14
N SER A 170 -12.51 14.65 3.85
CA SER A 170 -12.85 15.08 2.48
C SER A 170 -11.67 15.08 1.50
N ASP A 171 -10.45 15.25 2.03
CA ASP A 171 -9.17 15.28 1.30
C ASP A 171 -8.35 13.98 1.52
N TYR A 172 -9.04 12.87 1.75
CA TYR A 172 -8.40 11.57 1.93
C TYR A 172 -7.60 11.15 0.69
N ILE A 173 -6.52 10.42 0.93
CA ILE A 173 -5.64 9.89 -0.11
C ILE A 173 -5.64 8.36 -0.03
N GLU A 174 -6.11 7.74 -1.08
CA GLU A 174 -5.96 6.29 -1.29
C GLU A 174 -4.52 6.03 -1.76
N ALA A 175 -3.69 5.40 -0.94
CA ALA A 175 -2.38 4.93 -1.36
C ALA A 175 -2.58 3.58 -2.07
N THR A 176 -2.91 3.65 -3.37
CA THR A 176 -3.21 2.47 -4.19
C THR A 176 -1.95 1.68 -4.51
N LYS A 177 -2.05 0.36 -4.53
CA LYS A 177 -0.94 -0.55 -4.85
C LYS A 177 -1.46 -1.81 -5.53
N LEU A 178 -0.58 -2.57 -6.18
CA LEU A 178 -0.89 -3.92 -6.67
C LEU A 178 -0.37 -4.97 -5.69
N SER A 179 0.91 -4.93 -5.32
CA SER A 179 1.50 -5.83 -4.34
C SER A 179 2.37 -5.06 -3.33
N ASN A 180 2.91 -5.77 -2.35
CA ASN A 180 3.89 -5.25 -1.41
C ASN A 180 4.83 -6.37 -0.92
N HIS A 181 5.67 -6.06 0.08
CA HIS A 181 6.65 -6.99 0.65
C HIS A 181 6.04 -8.08 1.57
N ASP A 182 4.74 -8.04 1.84
CA ASP A 182 4.01 -8.96 2.72
C ASP A 182 2.93 -9.77 2.01
N GLU A 183 2.71 -9.52 0.72
CA GLU A 183 1.74 -10.20 -0.13
C GLU A 183 2.42 -10.94 -1.29
N ASP A 184 1.67 -11.80 -1.96
CA ASP A 184 2.12 -12.38 -3.23
C ASP A 184 2.38 -11.29 -4.24
N ARG A 185 3.41 -11.47 -5.07
CA ARG A 185 3.70 -10.52 -6.15
C ARG A 185 2.62 -10.55 -7.22
N THR A 186 2.36 -9.40 -7.82
CA THR A 186 1.39 -9.21 -8.92
C THR A 186 1.54 -10.24 -10.03
N GLY A 187 2.79 -10.59 -10.39
CA GLY A 187 3.05 -11.63 -11.40
C GLY A 187 2.50 -12.99 -11.00
N SER A 188 2.65 -13.40 -9.72
CA SER A 188 2.08 -14.65 -9.21
C SER A 188 0.56 -14.64 -9.24
N ASP A 189 -0.04 -13.57 -8.75
CA ASP A 189 -1.48 -13.39 -8.68
C ASP A 189 -2.16 -13.41 -10.06
N LEU A 190 -1.46 -12.96 -11.10
CA LEU A 190 -1.96 -12.89 -12.47
C LEU A 190 -1.48 -14.06 -13.36
N GLY A 191 -0.91 -15.11 -12.75
CA GLY A 191 -0.45 -16.30 -13.49
C GLY A 191 0.67 -16.01 -14.47
N GLN A 192 1.53 -15.04 -14.16
CA GLN A 192 2.67 -14.60 -14.97
C GLN A 192 2.27 -14.03 -16.37
N SER A 193 1.00 -13.66 -16.55
CA SER A 193 0.54 -13.03 -17.79
C SER A 193 1.02 -11.58 -17.87
N VAL A 194 1.93 -11.31 -18.79
CA VAL A 194 2.45 -9.96 -19.07
C VAL A 194 1.32 -9.02 -19.49
N GLU A 195 0.37 -9.51 -20.29
CA GLU A 195 -0.78 -8.73 -20.76
C GLU A 195 -1.63 -8.26 -19.58
N LYS A 196 -1.96 -9.17 -18.65
CA LYS A 196 -2.72 -8.80 -17.45
C LYS A 196 -1.93 -7.86 -16.55
N MET A 197 -0.63 -8.06 -16.39
CA MET A 197 0.24 -7.14 -15.63
C MET A 197 0.28 -5.74 -16.29
N LYS A 198 0.31 -5.65 -17.61
CA LYS A 198 0.21 -4.38 -18.33
C LYS A 198 -1.10 -3.64 -18.07
N VAL A 199 -2.23 -4.35 -18.09
CA VAL A 199 -3.53 -3.75 -17.75
C VAL A 199 -3.56 -3.31 -16.28
N ALA A 200 -3.04 -4.13 -15.35
CA ALA A 200 -2.97 -3.78 -13.93
C ALA A 200 -2.17 -2.50 -13.70
N ALA A 201 -0.99 -2.38 -14.32
CA ALA A 201 -0.14 -1.19 -14.26
C ALA A 201 -0.85 0.06 -14.82
N ALA A 202 -1.50 -0.07 -15.97
CA ALA A 202 -2.24 1.02 -16.59
C ALA A 202 -3.41 1.48 -15.72
N VAL A 203 -4.15 0.56 -15.11
CA VAL A 203 -5.23 0.88 -14.16
C VAL A 203 -4.67 1.57 -12.92
N LEU A 204 -3.62 1.04 -12.29
CA LEU A 204 -2.97 1.66 -11.12
C LEU A 204 -2.59 3.12 -11.39
N LEU A 205 -1.98 3.39 -12.54
CA LEU A 205 -1.44 4.71 -12.87
C LEU A 205 -2.48 5.70 -13.43
N THR A 206 -3.69 5.23 -13.76
CA THR A 206 -4.79 6.08 -14.26
C THR A 206 -5.94 6.22 -13.28
N ALA A 207 -6.05 5.36 -12.28
CA ALA A 207 -7.04 5.47 -11.21
C ALA A 207 -6.76 6.64 -10.27
N GLN A 208 -7.74 6.99 -9.42
CA GLN A 208 -7.57 7.94 -8.32
C GLN A 208 -6.60 7.41 -7.26
N GLY A 209 -6.01 8.30 -6.47
CA GLY A 209 -5.13 7.98 -5.37
C GLY A 209 -3.66 8.28 -5.64
N ALA A 210 -2.80 7.94 -4.71
CA ALA A 210 -1.35 8.00 -4.81
C ALA A 210 -0.80 6.59 -5.09
N PRO A 211 -0.40 6.25 -6.33
CA PRO A 211 0.02 4.91 -6.69
C PRO A 211 1.40 4.59 -6.11
N TYR A 212 1.49 3.42 -5.48
CA TYR A 212 2.73 2.81 -5.01
C TYR A 212 3.10 1.65 -5.93
N ILE A 213 4.31 1.66 -6.45
CA ILE A 213 4.86 0.61 -7.30
C ILE A 213 5.84 -0.19 -6.44
N TYR A 214 5.53 -1.48 -6.21
CA TYR A 214 6.46 -2.33 -5.50
C TYR A 214 7.61 -2.73 -6.41
N GLN A 215 8.85 -2.56 -5.92
CA GLN A 215 10.07 -2.79 -6.69
C GLN A 215 10.09 -4.18 -7.37
N GLY A 216 10.42 -4.24 -8.67
CA GLY A 216 10.37 -5.43 -9.51
C GLY A 216 9.01 -5.72 -10.14
N GLU A 217 7.94 -5.04 -9.71
CA GLU A 217 6.62 -5.14 -10.33
C GLU A 217 6.64 -4.64 -11.77
N GLU A 218 7.38 -3.55 -12.02
CA GLU A 218 7.62 -2.96 -13.34
C GLU A 218 8.41 -3.88 -14.28
N LEU A 219 9.06 -4.90 -13.75
CA LEU A 219 9.79 -5.92 -14.51
C LEU A 219 8.98 -7.21 -14.71
N GLY A 220 7.82 -7.32 -14.01
CA GLY A 220 6.97 -8.51 -14.07
C GLY A 220 7.37 -9.61 -13.10
N TYR A 221 7.97 -9.27 -11.97
CA TYR A 221 8.38 -10.24 -10.95
C TYR A 221 7.20 -11.03 -10.40
N TRP A 222 7.47 -12.30 -10.11
CA TRP A 222 6.57 -13.18 -9.37
C TRP A 222 7.26 -13.75 -8.14
N GLY A 223 6.50 -14.25 -7.21
CA GLY A 223 6.92 -14.82 -5.94
C GLY A 223 5.71 -14.96 -5.02
N THR A 224 5.69 -16.01 -4.21
CA THR A 224 4.56 -16.34 -3.34
C THR A 224 5.00 -16.25 -1.88
N LYS A 225 4.28 -15.49 -1.08
CA LYS A 225 4.57 -15.23 0.35
C LYS A 225 4.65 -16.51 1.18
N SER A 226 3.81 -17.49 0.87
CA SER A 226 3.82 -18.79 1.57
C SER A 226 5.13 -19.56 1.43
N ASN A 227 5.96 -19.22 0.44
CA ASN A 227 7.28 -19.81 0.24
C ASN A 227 8.40 -19.11 1.04
N GLY A 228 8.08 -18.04 1.73
CA GLY A 228 8.97 -17.22 2.56
C GLY A 228 9.05 -15.78 2.09
N ASP A 229 9.44 -14.90 3.00
CA ASP A 229 9.57 -13.45 2.76
C ASP A 229 10.55 -13.16 1.62
N GLU A 230 11.64 -13.88 1.56
CA GLU A 230 12.67 -13.73 0.54
C GLU A 230 12.14 -13.97 -0.89
N CYS A 231 11.09 -14.77 -1.05
CA CYS A 231 10.48 -15.04 -2.36
C CYS A 231 9.70 -13.83 -2.92
N VAL A 232 9.24 -12.94 -2.05
CA VAL A 232 8.54 -11.72 -2.44
C VAL A 232 9.39 -10.45 -2.28
N ARG A 233 10.59 -10.56 -1.68
CA ARG A 233 11.51 -9.44 -1.41
C ARG A 233 12.80 -9.53 -2.22
N THR A 234 12.72 -10.11 -3.41
CA THR A 234 13.86 -10.32 -4.32
C THR A 234 14.45 -8.99 -4.79
N PRO A 235 15.79 -8.88 -4.90
CA PRO A 235 16.45 -7.69 -5.41
C PRO A 235 16.18 -7.47 -6.91
N ILE A 236 16.45 -6.26 -7.41
CA ILE A 236 16.28 -5.92 -8.82
C ILE A 236 17.36 -6.61 -9.67
N LEU A 237 16.93 -7.22 -10.77
CA LEU A 237 17.77 -7.73 -11.84
C LEU A 237 18.13 -6.59 -12.80
N TRP A 238 19.35 -6.06 -12.68
CA TRP A 238 19.80 -4.96 -13.52
C TRP A 238 20.26 -5.44 -14.89
N ASP A 239 21.03 -6.52 -14.95
CA ASP A 239 21.61 -7.08 -16.17
C ASP A 239 20.95 -8.41 -16.59
N LYS A 240 21.22 -8.82 -17.83
CA LYS A 240 20.71 -10.07 -18.41
C LYS A 240 21.31 -11.32 -17.77
N ALA A 241 22.49 -11.20 -17.19
CA ALA A 241 23.19 -12.34 -16.64
C ALA A 241 22.62 -12.78 -15.29
N GLY A 242 21.95 -11.87 -14.56
CA GLY A 242 21.38 -12.14 -13.24
C GLY A 242 22.39 -12.62 -12.20
N ASN A 243 23.67 -12.32 -12.42
CA ASN A 243 24.81 -12.90 -11.69
C ASN A 243 24.77 -12.63 -10.19
N GLU A 244 24.20 -11.50 -9.79
CA GLU A 244 24.12 -11.07 -8.38
C GLU A 244 23.16 -11.94 -7.57
N LEU A 245 22.12 -12.48 -8.19
CA LEU A 245 21.14 -13.34 -7.53
C LEU A 245 21.53 -14.82 -7.56
N ALA A 246 22.37 -15.22 -8.50
CA ALA A 246 22.80 -16.61 -8.64
C ALA A 246 23.83 -17.02 -7.58
N SER A 247 24.48 -16.08 -6.91
CA SER A 247 25.52 -16.33 -5.92
C SER A 247 24.99 -16.13 -4.49
N GLY A 248 24.95 -17.18 -3.70
CA GLY A 248 24.80 -17.06 -2.25
C GLY A 248 23.52 -17.64 -1.65
N SER A 249 23.14 -17.14 -0.48
CA SER A 249 22.09 -17.69 0.40
C SER A 249 20.67 -17.64 -0.17
N LEU A 250 20.45 -16.95 -1.27
CA LEU A 250 19.15 -16.83 -1.95
C LEU A 250 18.92 -17.94 -2.98
N SER A 251 19.97 -18.71 -3.35
CA SER A 251 19.82 -19.86 -4.24
C SER A 251 18.89 -20.90 -3.61
N GLY A 252 17.82 -21.28 -4.32
CA GLY A 252 16.77 -22.18 -3.82
C GLY A 252 15.59 -21.48 -3.12
N LYS A 253 15.65 -20.18 -2.91
CA LYS A 253 14.54 -19.35 -2.36
C LYS A 253 13.88 -18.48 -3.44
N ILE A 254 14.58 -18.19 -4.51
CA ILE A 254 14.08 -17.43 -5.66
C ILE A 254 13.68 -18.41 -6.74
N ASP A 255 12.55 -18.19 -7.39
CA ASP A 255 12.22 -18.92 -8.61
C ASP A 255 13.28 -18.63 -9.67
N MET A 256 14.09 -19.65 -10.01
CA MET A 256 15.18 -19.51 -10.97
C MET A 256 14.68 -19.09 -12.36
N GLN A 257 13.40 -19.27 -12.68
CA GLN A 257 12.84 -18.77 -13.93
C GLN A 257 12.78 -17.24 -13.98
N MET A 258 12.74 -16.54 -12.83
CA MET A 258 12.86 -15.08 -12.79
C MET A 258 14.25 -14.59 -13.23
N LEU A 259 15.27 -15.42 -13.14
CA LEU A 259 16.62 -15.07 -13.59
C LEU A 259 16.77 -15.11 -15.12
N THR A 260 15.66 -15.19 -15.85
CA THR A 260 15.69 -15.13 -17.31
C THR A 260 16.04 -13.72 -17.79
N ALA A 261 16.69 -13.62 -18.95
CA ALA A 261 17.04 -12.34 -19.56
C ALA A 261 15.84 -11.42 -19.83
N ALA A 262 14.64 -11.98 -19.92
CA ALA A 262 13.42 -11.23 -20.26
C ALA A 262 12.88 -10.32 -19.17
N ILE A 263 13.28 -10.52 -17.89
CA ILE A 263 12.74 -9.75 -16.76
C ILE A 263 13.76 -8.80 -16.12
N SER A 264 14.96 -8.66 -16.69
CA SER A 264 15.94 -7.67 -16.23
C SER A 264 15.66 -6.27 -16.79
N VAL A 265 16.22 -5.26 -16.12
CA VAL A 265 16.15 -3.86 -16.62
C VAL A 265 16.79 -3.77 -18.01
N GLU A 266 17.99 -4.36 -18.20
CA GLU A 266 18.70 -4.36 -19.47
C GLU A 266 17.90 -5.02 -20.60
N ALA A 267 17.16 -6.09 -20.29
CA ALA A 267 16.35 -6.78 -21.30
C ALA A 267 15.15 -5.96 -21.77
N GLN A 268 14.58 -5.12 -20.89
CA GLN A 268 13.35 -4.40 -21.12
C GLN A 268 13.53 -2.93 -21.47
N ALA A 269 14.68 -2.33 -21.17
CA ALA A 269 14.90 -0.89 -21.29
C ALA A 269 14.72 -0.35 -22.72
N ASP A 270 15.14 -1.11 -23.72
CA ASP A 270 15.11 -0.74 -25.13
C ASP A 270 13.95 -1.41 -25.91
N ASP A 271 13.08 -2.16 -25.24
CA ASP A 271 11.87 -2.75 -25.82
C ASP A 271 10.65 -1.89 -25.53
N ASP A 272 10.17 -1.14 -26.50
CA ASP A 272 8.98 -0.27 -26.38
C ASP A 272 7.73 -1.05 -25.95
N GLY A 273 7.66 -2.34 -26.25
CA GLY A 273 6.56 -3.23 -25.86
C GLY A 273 6.69 -3.81 -24.46
N SER A 274 7.80 -3.56 -23.75
CA SER A 274 8.05 -4.13 -22.43
C SER A 274 7.11 -3.59 -21.35
N LEU A 275 6.99 -4.36 -20.26
CA LEU A 275 6.25 -3.92 -19.06
C LEU A 275 6.91 -2.68 -18.43
N LEU A 276 8.25 -2.65 -18.36
CA LEU A 276 9.01 -1.51 -17.85
C LEU A 276 8.70 -0.21 -18.60
N ASN A 277 8.69 -0.25 -19.93
CA ASN A 277 8.41 0.95 -20.73
C ASN A 277 6.93 1.34 -20.70
N LEU A 278 6.03 0.41 -20.45
CA LEU A 278 4.64 0.73 -20.16
C LEU A 278 4.51 1.49 -18.84
N TYR A 279 5.15 1.04 -17.75
CA TYR A 279 5.19 1.78 -16.47
C TYR A 279 5.76 3.19 -16.66
N ARG A 280 6.88 3.32 -17.36
CA ARG A 280 7.48 4.64 -17.70
C ARG A 280 6.50 5.54 -18.43
N THR A 281 5.78 5.00 -19.40
CA THR A 281 4.82 5.74 -20.23
C THR A 281 3.64 6.23 -19.37
N PHE A 282 3.00 5.36 -18.60
CA PHE A 282 1.85 5.74 -17.78
C PHE A 282 2.24 6.64 -16.60
N ALA A 283 3.42 6.46 -16.00
CA ALA A 283 3.95 7.37 -14.99
C ALA A 283 4.18 8.77 -15.58
N ARG A 284 4.74 8.84 -16.79
CA ARG A 284 4.91 10.13 -17.51
C ARG A 284 3.56 10.77 -17.82
N LEU A 285 2.58 10.01 -18.32
CA LEU A 285 1.22 10.52 -18.58
C LEU A 285 0.62 11.09 -17.30
N ARG A 286 0.68 10.35 -16.20
CA ARG A 286 0.15 10.79 -14.90
C ARG A 286 0.81 12.09 -14.42
N ASN A 287 2.12 12.22 -14.55
CA ASN A 287 2.86 13.41 -14.14
C ASN A 287 2.65 14.61 -15.10
N THR A 288 2.29 14.33 -16.36
CA THR A 288 2.05 15.37 -17.36
C THR A 288 0.67 15.99 -17.24
N TYR A 289 -0.33 15.18 -16.86
CA TYR A 289 -1.73 15.60 -16.80
C TYR A 289 -2.21 15.70 -15.35
N PRO A 290 -2.35 16.91 -14.76
CA PRO A 290 -2.84 17.09 -13.40
C PRO A 290 -4.17 16.36 -13.13
N VAL A 291 -5.05 16.29 -14.11
CA VAL A 291 -6.32 15.58 -14.02
C VAL A 291 -6.13 14.08 -13.75
N LEU A 292 -5.04 13.45 -14.22
CA LEU A 292 -4.70 12.06 -13.85
C LEU A 292 -4.03 11.98 -12.47
N ALA A 293 -3.20 12.94 -12.12
CA ALA A 293 -2.49 12.95 -10.85
C ALA A 293 -3.43 13.24 -9.66
N GLN A 294 -4.27 14.27 -9.77
CA GLN A 294 -5.02 14.86 -8.67
C GLN A 294 -6.55 14.77 -8.84
N GLY A 295 -7.05 14.52 -10.05
CA GLY A 295 -8.48 14.50 -10.34
C GLY A 295 -9.22 13.38 -9.61
N LYS A 296 -10.51 13.56 -9.40
CA LYS A 296 -11.39 12.54 -8.84
C LYS A 296 -11.76 11.53 -9.91
N MET A 297 -11.96 10.27 -9.50
CA MET A 297 -12.56 9.25 -10.35
C MET A 297 -14.08 9.40 -10.32
N VAL A 298 -14.68 9.51 -11.51
CA VAL A 298 -16.12 9.76 -11.67
C VAL A 298 -16.72 8.69 -12.57
N LYS A 299 -17.93 8.28 -12.24
CA LYS A 299 -18.68 7.23 -12.91
C LYS A 299 -18.86 7.51 -14.41
N HIS A 300 -18.51 6.54 -15.26
CA HIS A 300 -18.94 6.54 -16.67
C HIS A 300 -20.40 6.08 -16.76
N PRO A 301 -21.24 6.67 -17.66
CA PRO A 301 -22.69 6.39 -17.67
C PRO A 301 -23.04 4.96 -18.08
N VAL A 302 -22.15 4.24 -18.79
CA VAL A 302 -22.44 2.92 -19.34
C VAL A 302 -21.62 1.80 -18.69
N TYR A 303 -20.30 1.99 -18.52
CA TYR A 303 -19.38 0.90 -18.10
C TYR A 303 -19.01 1.00 -16.62
N ASN A 304 -19.97 0.78 -15.73
CA ASN A 304 -19.73 1.09 -14.30
C ASN A 304 -20.41 0.16 -13.28
N ASP A 305 -21.28 -0.77 -13.71
CA ASP A 305 -22.07 -1.55 -12.74
C ASP A 305 -22.43 -2.97 -13.19
N GLY A 306 -21.87 -3.43 -14.30
CA GLY A 306 -22.19 -4.76 -14.85
C GLY A 306 -23.46 -4.86 -15.70
N ASN A 307 -24.27 -3.81 -15.76
CA ASN A 307 -25.47 -3.75 -16.61
C ASN A 307 -25.16 -3.43 -18.07
N THR A 308 -24.00 -3.83 -18.55
CA THR A 308 -23.55 -3.63 -19.93
C THR A 308 -23.30 -4.99 -20.59
N SER A 309 -23.52 -5.05 -21.91
CA SER A 309 -23.16 -6.24 -22.72
C SER A 309 -21.64 -6.42 -22.85
N GLN A 310 -20.86 -5.39 -22.59
CA GLN A 310 -19.39 -5.38 -22.68
C GLN A 310 -18.77 -5.35 -21.27
N GLN A 311 -18.97 -6.39 -20.51
CA GLN A 311 -18.52 -6.47 -19.10
C GLN A 311 -17.00 -6.42 -18.95
N SER A 312 -16.23 -6.74 -19.99
CA SER A 312 -14.77 -6.64 -19.99
C SER A 312 -14.25 -5.21 -19.98
N ILE A 313 -15.08 -4.23 -20.33
CA ILE A 313 -14.66 -2.83 -20.36
C ILE A 313 -14.80 -2.20 -18.97
N ALA A 314 -13.71 -1.61 -18.51
CA ALA A 314 -13.68 -0.68 -17.38
C ALA A 314 -13.52 0.74 -17.91
N ALA A 315 -14.46 1.64 -17.62
CA ALA A 315 -14.35 3.03 -18.04
C ALA A 315 -14.81 3.99 -16.95
N TRP A 316 -14.07 5.08 -16.78
CA TRP A 316 -14.38 6.15 -15.85
C TRP A 316 -13.87 7.49 -16.37
N TYR A 317 -14.33 8.56 -15.77
CA TYR A 317 -13.73 9.87 -15.96
C TYR A 317 -12.78 10.20 -14.83
N ARG A 318 -11.71 10.93 -15.14
CA ARG A 318 -10.93 11.71 -14.18
C ARG A 318 -11.32 13.17 -14.34
N GLU A 319 -11.64 13.86 -13.25
CA GLU A 319 -12.11 15.24 -13.27
C GLU A 319 -11.32 16.11 -12.29
N LEU A 320 -10.85 17.27 -12.76
CA LEU A 320 -10.15 18.27 -11.97
C LEU A 320 -10.44 19.66 -12.56
N ASP A 321 -10.93 20.60 -11.75
CA ASP A 321 -11.11 22.01 -12.11
C ASP A 321 -11.79 22.28 -13.45
N GLY A 322 -12.77 21.44 -13.79
CA GLY A 322 -13.53 21.52 -15.05
C GLY A 322 -12.89 20.77 -16.23
N GLU A 323 -11.67 20.26 -16.08
CA GLU A 323 -11.10 19.32 -17.02
C GLU A 323 -11.64 17.91 -16.81
N ARG A 324 -11.85 17.19 -17.90
CA ARG A 324 -12.33 15.80 -17.87
C ARG A 324 -11.51 14.95 -18.83
N MET A 325 -10.99 13.83 -18.35
CA MET A 325 -10.30 12.82 -19.14
C MET A 325 -11.06 11.49 -19.05
N LEU A 326 -11.38 10.89 -20.20
CA LEU A 326 -11.93 9.55 -20.28
C LEU A 326 -10.78 8.54 -20.18
N VAL A 327 -10.92 7.58 -19.27
CA VAL A 327 -10.03 6.42 -19.14
C VAL A 327 -10.82 5.16 -19.48
N VAL A 328 -10.25 4.32 -20.34
CA VAL A 328 -10.86 3.06 -20.79
C VAL A 328 -9.82 1.96 -20.78
N HIS A 329 -10.16 0.84 -20.16
CA HIS A 329 -9.34 -0.38 -20.16
C HIS A 329 -10.17 -1.58 -20.61
N ASN A 330 -9.58 -2.46 -21.41
CA ASN A 330 -10.17 -3.74 -21.78
C ASN A 330 -9.52 -4.86 -20.93
N PHE A 331 -10.33 -5.55 -20.13
CA PHE A 331 -9.91 -6.67 -19.28
C PHE A 331 -10.12 -8.02 -19.98
N GLY A 332 -10.82 -8.03 -21.12
CA GLY A 332 -11.03 -9.22 -21.92
C GLY A 332 -9.82 -9.58 -22.77
N GLN A 333 -9.87 -10.78 -23.34
CA GLN A 333 -8.83 -11.28 -24.25
C GLN A 333 -9.03 -10.85 -25.70
N GLU A 334 -10.22 -10.38 -26.07
CA GLU A 334 -10.57 -9.97 -27.45
C GLU A 334 -10.48 -8.44 -27.58
N THR A 335 -10.08 -8.00 -28.78
CA THR A 335 -10.18 -6.59 -29.17
C THR A 335 -11.65 -6.23 -29.33
N GLN A 336 -12.11 -5.27 -28.58
CA GLN A 336 -13.50 -4.79 -28.57
C GLN A 336 -13.63 -3.54 -29.43
#